data_01e44974f17bc786c98c0ecff3913cdf
#
_entry.id   01e44974f17bc786c98c0ecff3913cdf
#
_cell.length_a   1.000
_cell.length_b   1.000
_cell.length_c   1.000
_cell.angle_alpha   90.00
_cell.angle_beta   90.00
_cell.angle_gamma   90.00
#
_symmetry.space_group_name_H-M   'P 1'
#
loop_
_entity.id
_entity.type
_entity.pdbx_description
1 polymer ?
#
loop_
_entity_poly.entity_id
_entity_poly.type
_entity_poly.pdbx_seq_one_letter_code
_entity_poly.pdbx_strand_id
1 'polypeptide(L)'
;MRQCLQAVLVTAVALAALSSSLRAQTTPPNDLPQPYRTTRDWGQLPPGVTWAAVTAIEPAPDGTIFVVHRCVANSCEGRTEPPILVFDKAGRLLRSFGQGMFNFPHGGMVDGQGNLWMTDARGGHGIGHQAIKLSPQGQVLMTLGTKGVSGSGPAHFDQPTDEVVAPNGDLFVSDSHREGKNNRVVHFTKDGKYLHEWGIRGAGPGQFSEPHTMAMDSRGRLFVGDRENNRIQIFDQKGTFLEEWRQFGRPSGIVITKDDTIYVADSESGGRDTGAHELPGIKKGIRIGSAKTGAVTAFIEDMEPLAVEHAGAEGVGVDAVGNVFGGVVRRQMLERHV
;
A
#
# COMPACT_ATOMS: atom_id res chain seq x y z
N MET A 1 -70.02 -26.63 45.77
CA MET A 1 -69.21 -25.52 45.39
C MET A 1 -67.80 -26.03 44.90
N ARG A 2 -67.61 -26.20 43.66
CA ARG A 2 -66.28 -26.58 43.05
C ARG A 2 -65.82 -25.44 42.18
N GLN A 3 -64.74 -24.81 42.57
CA GLN A 3 -64.04 -23.76 41.75
C GLN A 3 -63.18 -24.44 40.72
N CYS A 4 -63.41 -24.14 39.42
CA CYS A 4 -62.48 -24.50 38.32
C CYS A 4 -61.41 -23.46 38.25
N LEU A 5 -60.15 -23.84 38.45
CA LEU A 5 -58.97 -23.07 38.07
C LEU A 5 -58.70 -23.34 36.59
N GLN A 6 -58.77 -22.31 35.75
CA GLN A 6 -58.22 -22.36 34.39
C GLN A 6 -56.73 -21.97 34.44
N ALA A 7 -55.88 -22.88 34.03
CA ALA A 7 -54.46 -22.59 33.81
C ALA A 7 -54.27 -22.00 32.42
N VAL A 8 -53.77 -20.78 32.36
CA VAL A 8 -53.34 -20.14 31.09
C VAL A 8 -51.90 -20.55 30.81
N LEU A 9 -51.72 -21.33 29.75
CA LEU A 9 -50.38 -21.69 29.25
C LEU A 9 -49.87 -20.52 28.38
N VAL A 10 -48.86 -19.80 28.85
CA VAL A 10 -48.13 -18.80 28.05
C VAL A 10 -46.99 -19.54 27.36
N THR A 11 -47.11 -19.74 26.06
CA THR A 11 -46.04 -20.25 25.19
C THR A 11 -45.11 -19.11 24.81
N ALA A 12 -43.94 -19.05 25.42
CA ALA A 12 -42.88 -18.16 25.03
C ALA A 12 -42.19 -18.71 23.76
N VAL A 13 -42.41 -18.08 22.62
CA VAL A 13 -41.63 -18.34 21.38
C VAL A 13 -40.30 -17.62 21.51
N ALA A 14 -39.25 -18.35 21.80
CA ALA A 14 -37.89 -17.86 21.74
C ALA A 14 -37.48 -17.69 20.25
N LEU A 15 -37.45 -16.45 19.73
CA LEU A 15 -36.76 -16.15 18.49
C LEU A 15 -35.24 -16.26 18.73
N ALA A 16 -34.67 -17.38 18.31
CA ALA A 16 -33.23 -17.52 18.18
C ALA A 16 -32.80 -16.68 16.96
N ALA A 17 -32.30 -15.49 17.22
CA ALA A 17 -31.57 -14.70 16.21
C ALA A 17 -30.29 -15.47 15.87
N LEU A 18 -30.29 -16.14 14.74
CA LEU A 18 -29.07 -16.66 14.11
C LEU A 18 -28.24 -15.47 13.66
N SER A 19 -27.41 -14.95 14.57
CA SER A 19 -26.25 -14.15 14.16
C SER A 19 -25.28 -15.10 13.46
N SER A 20 -25.38 -15.19 12.14
CA SER A 20 -24.31 -15.70 11.30
C SER A 20 -23.13 -14.72 11.49
N SER A 21 -22.24 -15.05 12.43
CA SER A 21 -20.91 -14.47 12.43
C SER A 21 -20.31 -14.87 11.09
N LEU A 22 -20.24 -13.91 10.15
CA LEU A 22 -19.36 -14.02 9.00
C LEU A 22 -17.98 -14.29 9.58
N ARG A 23 -17.54 -15.55 9.53
CA ARG A 23 -16.14 -15.88 9.81
C ARG A 23 -15.33 -15.00 8.87
N ALA A 24 -14.49 -14.15 9.41
CA ALA A 24 -13.57 -13.36 8.63
C ALA A 24 -12.86 -14.32 7.67
N GLN A 25 -12.88 -14.00 6.37
CA GLN A 25 -12.21 -14.78 5.35
C GLN A 25 -10.72 -14.70 5.66
N THR A 26 -10.11 -15.80 6.09
CA THR A 26 -8.70 -15.82 6.55
C THR A 26 -7.73 -16.19 5.44
N THR A 27 -8.24 -16.74 4.33
CA THR A 27 -7.45 -17.19 3.18
C THR A 27 -7.74 -16.32 1.97
N PRO A 28 -6.72 -15.83 1.25
CA PRO A 28 -6.92 -15.06 0.03
C PRO A 28 -7.63 -15.87 -1.05
N PRO A 29 -8.76 -15.39 -1.60
CA PRO A 29 -9.44 -16.09 -2.69
C PRO A 29 -8.67 -15.95 -4.00
N ASN A 30 -8.62 -17.04 -4.78
CA ASN A 30 -8.03 -17.08 -6.12
C ASN A 30 -9.07 -16.97 -7.25
N ASP A 31 -10.30 -17.41 -6.98
CA ASP A 31 -11.35 -17.58 -8.01
C ASP A 31 -12.44 -16.54 -7.77
N LEU A 32 -12.15 -15.30 -8.16
CA LEU A 32 -13.06 -14.17 -8.09
C LEU A 32 -13.28 -13.57 -9.48
N PRO A 33 -14.37 -12.82 -9.69
CA PRO A 33 -14.57 -12.06 -10.91
C PRO A 33 -13.37 -11.15 -11.22
N GLN A 34 -12.96 -11.11 -12.50
CA GLN A 34 -11.98 -10.15 -13.01
C GLN A 34 -12.71 -9.18 -13.95
N PRO A 35 -13.21 -8.05 -13.44
CA PRO A 35 -14.00 -7.11 -14.23
C PRO A 35 -13.16 -6.19 -15.13
N TYR A 36 -11.86 -6.32 -15.09
CA TYR A 36 -10.91 -5.46 -15.79
C TYR A 36 -10.23 -6.17 -16.96
N ARG A 37 -9.90 -5.40 -18.00
CA ARG A 37 -9.02 -5.82 -19.10
C ARG A 37 -7.65 -5.14 -18.93
N THR A 38 -6.60 -5.94 -18.84
CA THR A 38 -5.22 -5.45 -18.70
C THR A 38 -4.65 -4.96 -20.03
N THR A 39 -4.01 -3.79 -20.03
CA THR A 39 -3.24 -3.22 -21.13
C THR A 39 -1.84 -2.81 -20.67
N ARG A 40 -0.86 -2.74 -21.59
CA ARG A 40 0.54 -2.41 -21.31
C ARG A 40 1.07 -1.31 -22.23
N ASP A 41 0.18 -0.65 -22.94
CA ASP A 41 0.45 0.40 -23.93
C ASP A 41 0.25 1.82 -23.39
N TRP A 42 -0.19 1.95 -22.12
CA TRP A 42 -0.28 3.22 -21.43
C TRP A 42 1.08 3.63 -20.86
N GLY A 43 1.34 4.95 -20.75
CA GLY A 43 2.60 5.47 -20.22
C GLY A 43 3.70 5.46 -21.30
N GLN A 44 3.53 6.29 -22.33
CA GLN A 44 4.45 6.38 -23.46
C GLN A 44 5.77 7.03 -23.02
N LEU A 45 6.83 6.25 -23.04
CA LEU A 45 8.19 6.72 -22.76
C LEU A 45 8.87 7.25 -24.02
N PRO A 46 9.85 8.17 -23.89
CA PRO A 46 10.65 8.62 -25.01
C PRO A 46 11.38 7.44 -25.71
N PRO A 47 11.70 7.58 -27.02
CA PRO A 47 12.45 6.55 -27.73
C PRO A 47 13.77 6.19 -27.02
N GLY A 48 14.00 4.88 -26.83
CA GLY A 48 15.21 4.38 -26.15
C GLY A 48 15.13 4.36 -24.63
N VAL A 49 14.05 4.86 -24.03
CA VAL A 49 13.79 4.75 -22.59
C VAL A 49 12.85 3.58 -22.35
N THR A 50 13.17 2.76 -21.35
CA THR A 50 12.35 1.63 -20.91
C THR A 50 11.92 1.82 -19.45
N TRP A 51 10.85 1.19 -19.06
CA TRP A 51 10.48 1.12 -17.64
C TRP A 51 11.59 0.45 -16.84
N ALA A 52 11.89 1.00 -15.67
CA ALA A 52 12.60 0.31 -14.60
C ALA A 52 11.57 -0.29 -13.61
N ALA A 53 12.02 -0.74 -12.45
CA ALA A 53 11.12 -1.21 -11.39
C ALA A 53 10.14 -0.08 -11.00
N VAL A 54 8.86 -0.23 -11.32
CA VAL A 54 7.81 0.73 -11.00
C VAL A 54 7.27 0.41 -9.61
N THR A 55 7.30 1.40 -8.70
CA THR A 55 7.02 1.21 -7.28
C THR A 55 5.80 1.95 -6.76
N ALA A 56 5.46 3.12 -7.35
CA ALA A 56 4.25 3.84 -7.01
C ALA A 56 3.60 4.46 -8.24
N ILE A 57 2.28 4.53 -8.24
CA ILE A 57 1.46 5.16 -9.27
C ILE A 57 0.40 5.99 -8.57
N GLU A 58 0.51 7.33 -8.70
CA GLU A 58 -0.26 8.26 -7.91
C GLU A 58 -1.08 9.21 -8.80
N PRO A 59 -2.35 8.91 -9.03
CA PRO A 59 -3.26 9.82 -9.70
C PRO A 59 -3.50 11.09 -8.87
N ALA A 60 -3.23 12.25 -9.46
CA ALA A 60 -3.39 13.54 -8.82
C ALA A 60 -4.79 14.14 -9.05
N PRO A 61 -5.22 15.10 -8.19
CA PRO A 61 -6.55 15.75 -8.31
C PRO A 61 -6.76 16.50 -9.64
N ASP A 62 -5.70 16.96 -10.29
CA ASP A 62 -5.73 17.64 -11.59
C ASP A 62 -5.85 16.68 -12.78
N GLY A 63 -5.84 15.38 -12.53
CA GLY A 63 -5.91 14.30 -13.52
C GLY A 63 -4.57 13.91 -14.11
N THR A 64 -3.45 14.49 -13.66
CA THR A 64 -2.13 13.96 -13.96
C THR A 64 -1.85 12.70 -13.14
N ILE A 65 -0.93 11.86 -13.61
CA ILE A 65 -0.55 10.62 -12.93
C ILE A 65 0.96 10.62 -12.75
N PHE A 66 1.39 10.60 -11.49
CA PHE A 66 2.79 10.43 -11.15
C PHE A 66 3.11 8.95 -11.13
N VAL A 67 4.19 8.58 -11.80
CA VAL A 67 4.71 7.21 -11.78
C VAL A 67 6.14 7.26 -11.28
N VAL A 68 6.41 6.46 -10.26
CA VAL A 68 7.74 6.35 -9.67
C VAL A 68 8.39 5.05 -10.13
N HIS A 69 9.60 5.17 -10.65
CA HIS A 69 10.40 4.00 -10.99
C HIS A 69 11.84 4.14 -10.51
N ARG A 70 12.54 3.01 -10.34
CA ARG A 70 13.91 3.00 -9.82
C ARG A 70 14.94 3.21 -10.91
N CYS A 71 14.90 4.34 -11.60
CA CYS A 71 15.85 4.82 -12.60
C CYS A 71 16.21 3.79 -13.70
N VAL A 72 17.17 2.92 -13.41
CA VAL A 72 17.58 1.80 -14.27
C VAL A 72 17.53 0.51 -13.45
N ALA A 73 16.88 -0.49 -13.95
CA ALA A 73 16.64 -1.75 -13.26
C ALA A 73 15.88 -1.58 -11.93
N ASN A 74 16.53 -1.74 -10.78
CA ASN A 74 15.89 -1.74 -9.46
C ASN A 74 16.64 -0.89 -8.42
N SER A 75 17.29 0.18 -8.85
CA SER A 75 17.97 1.15 -7.98
C SER A 75 18.22 2.45 -8.74
N CYS A 76 18.25 3.57 -7.99
CA CYS A 76 18.73 4.87 -8.47
C CYS A 76 20.13 5.19 -7.96
N GLU A 77 20.79 4.25 -7.28
CA GLU A 77 22.09 4.46 -6.68
C GLU A 77 23.12 4.90 -7.73
N GLY A 78 23.73 6.09 -7.53
CA GLY A 78 24.70 6.66 -8.44
C GLY A 78 24.13 7.05 -9.82
N ARG A 79 22.81 7.14 -9.97
CA ARG A 79 22.12 7.40 -11.25
C ARG A 79 21.66 8.84 -11.36
N THR A 80 21.52 9.29 -12.61
CA THR A 80 21.07 10.64 -12.97
C THR A 80 19.77 10.64 -13.75
N GLU A 81 19.19 9.50 -14.03
CA GLU A 81 17.88 9.36 -14.64
C GLU A 81 16.79 9.84 -13.68
N PRO A 82 15.73 10.51 -14.17
CA PRO A 82 14.65 10.98 -13.32
C PRO A 82 13.77 9.81 -12.85
N PRO A 83 13.62 9.56 -11.54
CA PRO A 83 12.77 8.48 -11.05
C PRO A 83 11.28 8.82 -11.04
N ILE A 84 10.89 10.09 -11.18
CA ILE A 84 9.51 10.53 -11.15
C ILE A 84 9.10 10.99 -12.55
N LEU A 85 8.10 10.32 -13.11
CA LEU A 85 7.52 10.59 -14.41
C LEU A 85 6.08 11.06 -14.22
N VAL A 86 5.66 12.13 -14.89
CA VAL A 86 4.30 12.66 -14.79
C VAL A 86 3.64 12.58 -16.16
N PHE A 87 2.50 11.87 -16.19
CA PHE A 87 1.73 11.64 -17.41
C PHE A 87 0.39 12.37 -17.34
N ASP A 88 -0.17 12.67 -18.52
CA ASP A 88 -1.59 13.00 -18.63
C ASP A 88 -2.44 11.70 -18.59
N LYS A 89 -3.76 11.86 -18.49
CA LYS A 89 -4.71 10.74 -18.48
C LYS A 89 -4.66 9.83 -19.72
N ALA A 90 -4.13 10.35 -20.84
CA ALA A 90 -3.95 9.58 -22.06
C ALA A 90 -2.62 8.79 -22.08
N GLY A 91 -1.77 8.97 -21.07
CA GLY A 91 -0.46 8.31 -20.98
C GLY A 91 0.65 9.01 -21.74
N ARG A 92 0.50 10.28 -22.09
CA ARG A 92 1.60 11.07 -22.67
C ARG A 92 2.46 11.63 -21.54
N LEU A 93 3.76 11.46 -21.63
CA LEU A 93 4.71 12.05 -20.69
C LEU A 93 4.69 13.58 -20.80
N LEU A 94 4.41 14.24 -19.68
CA LEU A 94 4.40 15.71 -19.58
C LEU A 94 5.72 16.27 -19.08
N ARG A 95 6.32 15.60 -18.08
CA ARG A 95 7.59 15.99 -17.44
C ARG A 95 8.16 14.85 -16.62
N SER A 96 9.43 15.00 -16.25
CA SER A 96 10.11 14.09 -15.31
C SER A 96 11.07 14.90 -14.43
N PHE A 97 11.34 14.42 -13.22
CA PHE A 97 12.21 15.10 -12.27
C PHE A 97 12.74 14.15 -11.18
N GLY A 98 13.53 14.69 -10.24
CA GLY A 98 14.07 13.94 -9.09
C GLY A 98 15.45 13.33 -9.36
N GLN A 99 16.15 13.76 -10.42
CA GLN A 99 17.49 13.29 -10.77
C GLN A 99 18.47 13.46 -9.60
N GLY A 100 19.13 12.37 -9.19
CA GLY A 100 20.12 12.36 -8.12
C GLY A 100 19.57 12.68 -6.73
N MET A 101 18.25 12.72 -6.56
CA MET A 101 17.60 12.98 -5.26
C MET A 101 17.40 11.72 -4.44
N PHE A 102 17.27 10.57 -5.10
CA PHE A 102 16.88 9.29 -4.48
C PHE A 102 17.93 8.21 -4.74
N ASN A 103 18.09 7.35 -3.76
CA ASN A 103 18.88 6.13 -3.86
C ASN A 103 18.00 4.91 -4.16
N PHE A 104 16.89 4.78 -3.43
CA PHE A 104 15.94 3.68 -3.58
C PHE A 104 14.51 4.17 -3.36
N PRO A 105 13.94 4.94 -4.31
CA PRO A 105 12.56 5.43 -4.19
C PRO A 105 11.61 4.25 -4.04
N HIS A 106 10.69 4.34 -3.06
CA HIS A 106 9.85 3.22 -2.66
C HIS A 106 8.37 3.57 -2.68
N GLY A 107 7.80 4.08 -1.61
CA GLY A 107 6.41 4.54 -1.54
C GLY A 107 6.21 5.91 -2.18
N GLY A 108 4.98 6.22 -2.49
CA GLY A 108 4.57 7.52 -2.99
C GLY A 108 3.10 7.79 -2.74
N MET A 109 2.76 9.05 -2.49
CA MET A 109 1.39 9.52 -2.32
C MET A 109 1.23 10.96 -2.80
N VAL A 110 0.17 11.26 -3.53
CA VAL A 110 -0.21 12.64 -3.85
C VAL A 110 -1.22 13.16 -2.81
N ASP A 111 -0.88 14.26 -2.13
CA ASP A 111 -1.75 14.90 -1.16
C ASP A 111 -2.90 15.69 -1.82
N GLY A 112 -3.87 16.12 -1.01
CA GLY A 112 -5.03 16.89 -1.49
C GLY A 112 -4.70 18.23 -2.14
N GLN A 113 -3.47 18.70 -2.03
CA GLN A 113 -2.93 19.92 -2.67
C GLN A 113 -2.17 19.61 -3.96
N GLY A 114 -2.04 18.34 -4.33
CA GLY A 114 -1.30 17.89 -5.51
C GLY A 114 0.21 17.74 -5.29
N ASN A 115 0.71 17.85 -4.06
CA ASN A 115 2.11 17.60 -3.77
C ASN A 115 2.37 16.09 -3.66
N LEU A 116 3.53 15.67 -4.15
CA LEU A 116 3.98 14.29 -4.08
C LEU A 116 4.82 14.09 -2.82
N TRP A 117 4.42 13.17 -1.98
CA TRP A 117 5.26 12.59 -0.94
C TRP A 117 5.97 11.35 -1.49
N MET A 118 7.17 11.09 -1.00
CA MET A 118 8.02 9.98 -1.45
C MET A 118 8.87 9.48 -0.31
N THR A 119 8.97 8.16 -0.16
CA THR A 119 10.02 7.56 0.68
C THR A 119 11.24 7.18 -0.15
N ASP A 120 12.43 7.36 0.44
CA ASP A 120 13.71 6.85 -0.07
C ASP A 120 14.26 5.80 0.91
N ALA A 121 13.99 4.54 0.62
CA ALA A 121 14.13 3.46 1.59
C ALA A 121 15.58 3.14 1.96
N ARG A 122 16.52 3.21 1.01
CA ARG A 122 17.90 2.78 1.27
C ARG A 122 18.87 3.95 1.19
N GLY A 123 19.85 3.93 2.10
CA GLY A 123 20.96 4.87 2.04
C GLY A 123 22.05 4.44 1.06
N GLY A 124 22.69 5.44 0.45
CA GLY A 124 23.84 5.30 -0.43
C GLY A 124 24.29 6.67 -0.92
N HIS A 125 25.58 6.87 -1.10
CA HIS A 125 26.16 8.14 -1.59
C HIS A 125 25.69 9.40 -0.82
N GLY A 126 25.41 9.25 0.49
CA GLY A 126 24.97 10.35 1.35
C GLY A 126 23.52 10.80 1.15
N ILE A 127 22.68 9.97 0.53
CA ILE A 127 21.21 10.17 0.38
C ILE A 127 20.46 8.95 0.86
N GLY A 128 19.13 9.02 0.95
CA GLY A 128 18.26 7.94 1.42
C GLY A 128 17.86 8.05 2.88
N HIS A 129 17.08 7.09 3.35
CA HIS A 129 16.47 7.03 4.68
C HIS A 129 15.59 8.25 5.02
N GLN A 130 14.81 8.72 4.05
CA GLN A 130 14.01 9.93 4.17
C GLN A 130 12.58 9.75 3.65
N ALA A 131 11.66 10.58 4.18
CA ALA A 131 10.39 10.89 3.54
C ALA A 131 10.44 12.34 3.05
N ILE A 132 10.11 12.58 1.79
CA ILE A 132 10.34 13.86 1.11
C ILE A 132 9.03 14.33 0.47
N LYS A 133 8.62 15.57 0.77
CA LYS A 133 7.50 16.24 0.10
C LYS A 133 8.03 17.08 -1.07
N LEU A 134 7.43 16.89 -2.24
CA LEU A 134 7.76 17.60 -3.45
C LEU A 134 6.55 18.39 -3.97
N SER A 135 6.77 19.58 -4.50
CA SER A 135 5.73 20.25 -5.28
C SER A 135 5.41 19.46 -6.55
N PRO A 136 4.28 19.73 -7.24
CA PRO A 136 3.98 19.12 -8.53
C PRO A 136 5.07 19.33 -9.59
N GLN A 137 5.94 20.31 -9.41
CA GLN A 137 7.08 20.63 -10.30
C GLN A 137 8.41 20.05 -9.82
N GLY A 138 8.43 19.29 -8.71
CA GLY A 138 9.61 18.62 -8.18
C GLY A 138 10.48 19.46 -7.22
N GLN A 139 9.98 20.60 -6.73
CA GLN A 139 10.68 21.37 -5.70
C GLN A 139 10.50 20.70 -4.33
N VAL A 140 11.58 20.54 -3.56
CA VAL A 140 11.52 20.02 -2.19
C VAL A 140 10.82 21.04 -1.29
N LEU A 141 9.71 20.62 -0.70
CA LEU A 141 8.93 21.41 0.24
C LEU A 141 9.20 21.02 1.70
N MET A 142 9.47 19.75 1.95
CA MET A 142 9.77 19.21 3.28
C MET A 142 10.62 17.94 3.17
N THR A 143 11.43 17.70 4.18
CA THR A 143 12.19 16.46 4.32
C THR A 143 12.14 15.99 5.77
N LEU A 144 11.82 14.72 5.99
CA LEU A 144 11.85 14.03 7.28
C LEU A 144 12.90 12.93 7.22
N GLY A 145 13.55 12.67 8.34
CA GLY A 145 14.71 11.78 8.42
C GLY A 145 16.03 12.51 8.15
N THR A 146 17.12 11.96 8.65
CA THR A 146 18.48 12.48 8.44
C THR A 146 19.04 11.88 7.14
N LYS A 147 19.34 12.76 6.19
CA LYS A 147 19.78 12.38 4.83
C LYS A 147 20.96 11.42 4.86
N GLY A 148 20.79 10.22 4.28
CA GLY A 148 21.83 9.20 4.17
C GLY A 148 22.19 8.50 5.49
N VAL A 149 21.45 8.74 6.57
CA VAL A 149 21.75 8.18 7.89
C VAL A 149 20.58 7.30 8.35
N SER A 150 20.81 5.99 8.44
CA SER A 150 19.85 5.07 9.04
C SER A 150 19.88 5.17 10.57
N GLY A 151 18.72 4.94 11.20
CA GLY A 151 18.66 4.93 12.67
C GLY A 151 17.22 4.82 13.18
N SER A 152 17.10 4.85 14.49
CA SER A 152 15.84 4.88 15.23
C SER A 152 15.61 6.26 15.87
N GLY A 153 14.41 6.47 16.43
CA GLY A 153 14.02 7.73 17.04
C GLY A 153 13.47 8.75 16.04
N PRO A 154 13.09 9.94 16.52
CA PRO A 154 12.24 10.88 15.78
C PRO A 154 12.91 11.55 14.58
N ALA A 155 14.25 11.56 14.53
CA ALA A 155 15.01 12.24 13.46
C ALA A 155 15.56 11.27 12.40
N HIS A 156 15.30 9.99 12.51
CA HIS A 156 15.89 8.98 11.64
C HIS A 156 14.85 7.96 11.20
N PHE A 157 15.08 7.38 10.04
CA PHE A 157 14.43 6.15 9.55
C PHE A 157 15.48 5.07 9.29
N ASP A 158 15.02 3.82 9.28
CA ASP A 158 15.82 2.69 8.81
C ASP A 158 15.04 1.93 7.75
N GLN A 159 15.16 2.40 6.51
CA GLN A 159 14.45 1.94 5.31
C GLN A 159 12.94 2.24 5.33
N PRO A 160 12.51 3.54 5.33
CA PRO A 160 11.11 3.90 5.23
C PRO A 160 10.49 3.37 3.94
N THR A 161 9.28 2.82 4.04
CA THR A 161 8.63 2.10 2.94
C THR A 161 7.52 2.89 2.29
N ASP A 162 6.65 3.51 3.07
CA ASP A 162 5.46 4.18 2.55
C ASP A 162 5.01 5.31 3.47
N GLU A 163 4.14 6.17 2.96
CA GLU A 163 3.56 7.26 3.74
C GLU A 163 2.09 7.47 3.41
N VAL A 164 1.36 8.03 4.37
CA VAL A 164 -0.02 8.45 4.18
C VAL A 164 -0.29 9.77 4.88
N VAL A 165 -0.97 10.69 4.19
CA VAL A 165 -1.39 11.98 4.73
C VAL A 165 -2.84 11.90 5.16
N ALA A 166 -3.10 12.15 6.44
CA ALA A 166 -4.45 12.23 6.99
C ALA A 166 -5.20 13.52 6.53
N PRO A 167 -6.54 13.57 6.62
CA PRO A 167 -7.31 14.74 6.23
C PRO A 167 -6.95 16.04 6.95
N ASN A 168 -6.39 15.97 8.17
CA ASN A 168 -5.90 17.13 8.92
C ASN A 168 -4.49 17.57 8.50
N GLY A 169 -3.86 16.82 7.58
CA GLY A 169 -2.52 17.05 7.07
C GLY A 169 -1.41 16.32 7.82
N ASP A 170 -1.72 15.63 8.91
CA ASP A 170 -0.73 14.83 9.64
C ASP A 170 -0.21 13.69 8.75
N LEU A 171 1.05 13.33 8.93
CA LEU A 171 1.75 12.34 8.13
C LEU A 171 2.09 11.10 8.96
N PHE A 172 1.84 9.94 8.39
CA PHE A 172 2.29 8.65 8.89
C PHE A 172 3.32 8.07 7.95
N VAL A 173 4.42 7.53 8.47
CA VAL A 173 5.50 6.89 7.68
C VAL A 173 5.75 5.51 8.24
N SER A 174 5.66 4.48 7.41
CA SER A 174 6.09 3.13 7.75
C SER A 174 7.60 2.99 7.56
N ASP A 175 8.26 2.32 8.49
CA ASP A 175 9.70 2.32 8.59
C ASP A 175 10.24 0.92 8.91
N SER A 176 10.60 0.20 7.91
CA SER A 176 11.39 -1.02 7.82
C SER A 176 11.15 -1.76 6.50
N HIS A 177 12.11 -1.76 5.61
CA HIS A 177 12.13 -2.61 4.42
C HIS A 177 13.23 -3.66 4.56
N ARG A 178 12.91 -4.94 4.30
CA ARG A 178 13.85 -6.07 4.33
C ARG A 178 14.80 -6.09 5.54
N GLU A 179 16.00 -5.52 5.40
CA GLU A 179 17.02 -5.49 6.45
C GLU A 179 16.80 -4.37 7.48
N GLY A 180 15.82 -3.50 7.27
CA GLY A 180 15.44 -2.45 8.21
C GLY A 180 15.01 -3.04 9.56
N LYS A 181 15.37 -2.37 10.64
CA LYS A 181 15.23 -2.92 12.00
C LYS A 181 14.10 -2.30 12.80
N ASN A 182 13.58 -1.14 12.36
CA ASN A 182 12.66 -0.37 13.18
C ASN A 182 11.28 -1.03 13.30
N ASN A 183 10.71 -1.54 12.20
CA ASN A 183 9.42 -2.21 12.16
C ASN A 183 8.32 -1.42 12.87
N ARG A 184 8.17 -0.15 12.48
CA ARG A 184 7.27 0.81 13.14
C ARG A 184 6.49 1.65 12.14
N VAL A 185 5.50 2.37 12.65
CA VAL A 185 4.87 3.52 12.00
C VAL A 185 5.16 4.76 12.83
N VAL A 186 5.57 5.84 12.19
CA VAL A 186 5.91 7.12 12.83
C VAL A 186 4.89 8.17 12.42
N HIS A 187 4.35 8.90 13.40
CA HIS A 187 3.35 9.95 13.22
C HIS A 187 3.96 11.34 13.39
N PHE A 188 3.75 12.19 12.39
CA PHE A 188 4.18 13.61 12.40
C PHE A 188 2.98 14.53 12.18
N THR A 189 3.10 15.77 12.69
CA THR A 189 2.17 16.83 12.29
C THR A 189 2.38 17.22 10.82
N LYS A 190 1.43 17.95 10.25
CA LYS A 190 1.53 18.54 8.90
C LYS A 190 2.77 19.40 8.67
N ASP A 191 3.36 19.93 9.75
CA ASP A 191 4.57 20.75 9.72
C ASP A 191 5.85 19.94 9.99
N GLY A 192 5.75 18.60 10.00
CA GLY A 192 6.87 17.67 10.16
C GLY A 192 7.37 17.51 11.62
N LYS A 193 6.60 17.95 12.61
CA LYS A 193 6.95 17.73 14.02
C LYS A 193 6.55 16.32 14.44
N TYR A 194 7.51 15.55 14.98
CA TYR A 194 7.25 14.24 15.57
C TYR A 194 6.19 14.29 16.68
N LEU A 195 5.27 13.36 16.66
CA LEU A 195 4.23 13.19 17.67
C LEU A 195 4.46 11.91 18.48
N HIS A 196 4.42 10.77 17.85
CA HIS A 196 4.66 9.46 18.46
C HIS A 196 4.96 8.41 17.38
N GLU A 197 5.29 7.20 17.82
CA GLU A 197 5.46 6.02 16.97
C GLU A 197 4.92 4.78 17.68
N TRP A 198 4.64 3.75 16.90
CA TRP A 198 4.27 2.44 17.43
C TRP A 198 4.78 1.34 16.51
N GLY A 199 4.86 0.14 17.06
CA GLY A 199 5.35 -1.05 16.37
C GLY A 199 6.75 -1.45 16.82
N ILE A 200 6.95 -2.75 16.80
CA ILE A 200 8.23 -3.43 17.01
C ILE A 200 8.23 -4.67 16.12
N ARG A 201 9.39 -5.25 15.88
CA ARG A 201 9.47 -6.52 15.12
C ARG A 201 8.72 -7.65 15.82
N GLY A 202 7.85 -8.34 15.09
CA GLY A 202 7.11 -9.49 15.57
C GLY A 202 5.86 -9.81 14.76
N ALA A 203 5.02 -10.74 15.25
CA ALA A 203 3.81 -11.22 14.59
C ALA A 203 2.53 -11.02 15.44
N GLY A 204 2.62 -10.45 16.64
CA GLY A 204 1.45 -10.11 17.47
C GLY A 204 0.72 -8.85 16.98
N PRO A 205 -0.43 -8.53 17.58
CA PRO A 205 -1.11 -7.26 17.33
C PRO A 205 -0.20 -6.06 17.62
N GLY A 206 -0.12 -5.10 16.67
CA GLY A 206 0.76 -3.94 16.79
C GLY A 206 2.25 -4.23 16.61
N GLN A 207 2.62 -5.47 16.33
CA GLN A 207 3.98 -5.84 15.92
C GLN A 207 4.02 -5.99 14.40
N PHE A 208 5.17 -5.72 13.77
CA PHE A 208 5.33 -5.79 12.32
C PHE A 208 6.53 -6.65 11.92
N SER A 209 6.44 -7.20 10.73
CA SER A 209 7.57 -7.74 9.99
C SER A 209 7.49 -7.15 8.58
N GLU A 210 8.25 -6.09 8.35
CA GLU A 210 8.23 -5.31 7.12
C GLU A 210 6.85 -4.61 6.86
N PRO A 211 6.50 -3.55 7.65
CA PRO A 211 5.36 -2.69 7.32
C PRO A 211 5.64 -1.97 5.99
N HIS A 212 5.08 -2.50 4.90
CA HIS A 212 5.53 -2.20 3.54
C HIS A 212 4.72 -1.13 2.84
N THR A 213 3.44 -1.03 3.15
CA THR A 213 2.50 -0.10 2.51
C THR A 213 1.44 0.36 3.49
N MET A 214 0.87 1.54 3.25
CA MET A 214 -0.18 2.11 4.09
C MET A 214 -1.27 2.79 3.27
N ALA A 215 -2.50 2.77 3.80
CA ALA A 215 -3.60 3.58 3.29
C ALA A 215 -4.51 4.01 4.44
N MET A 216 -5.36 5.00 4.20
CA MET A 216 -6.34 5.48 5.17
C MET A 216 -7.74 5.45 4.58
N ASP A 217 -8.73 4.95 5.34
CA ASP A 217 -10.13 4.94 4.92
C ASP A 217 -10.85 6.26 5.25
N SER A 218 -12.10 6.39 4.80
CA SER A 218 -12.94 7.57 5.02
C SER A 218 -13.23 7.86 6.50
N ARG A 219 -13.03 6.88 7.39
CA ARG A 219 -13.19 6.99 8.84
C ARG A 219 -11.90 7.37 9.56
N GLY A 220 -10.80 7.54 8.83
CA GLY A 220 -9.48 7.85 9.37
C GLY A 220 -8.78 6.66 10.02
N ARG A 221 -9.18 5.41 9.70
CA ARG A 221 -8.45 4.22 10.13
C ARG A 221 -7.25 4.01 9.22
N LEU A 222 -6.12 3.69 9.81
CA LEU A 222 -4.87 3.41 9.11
C LEU A 222 -4.73 1.91 8.86
N PHE A 223 -4.58 1.54 7.59
CA PHE A 223 -4.35 0.18 7.12
C PHE A 223 -2.85 0.03 6.84
N VAL A 224 -2.19 -0.89 7.52
CA VAL A 224 -0.76 -1.16 7.40
C VAL A 224 -0.56 -2.55 6.83
N GLY A 225 0.02 -2.63 5.64
CA GLY A 225 0.40 -3.89 5.01
C GLY A 225 1.65 -4.47 5.67
N ASP A 226 1.46 -5.40 6.58
CA ASP A 226 2.51 -6.12 7.31
C ASP A 226 2.95 -7.33 6.48
N ARG A 227 3.80 -7.05 5.48
CA ARG A 227 4.03 -7.90 4.32
C ARG A 227 4.57 -9.27 4.67
N GLU A 228 5.62 -9.35 5.49
CA GLU A 228 6.23 -10.62 5.89
C GLU A 228 5.35 -11.47 6.82
N ASN A 229 4.34 -10.85 7.45
CA ASN A 229 3.32 -11.55 8.22
C ASN A 229 2.06 -11.89 7.39
N ASN A 230 2.03 -11.58 6.09
CA ASN A 230 0.92 -11.86 5.17
C ASN A 230 -0.42 -11.35 5.71
N ARG A 231 -0.46 -10.08 6.13
CA ARG A 231 -1.65 -9.48 6.71
C ARG A 231 -1.70 -7.98 6.52
N ILE A 232 -2.89 -7.43 6.66
CA ILE A 232 -3.12 -6.00 6.89
C ILE A 232 -3.51 -5.86 8.36
N GLN A 233 -2.85 -4.96 9.09
CA GLN A 233 -3.30 -4.54 10.41
C GLN A 233 -3.95 -3.16 10.32
N ILE A 234 -5.05 -2.97 11.05
CA ILE A 234 -5.84 -1.74 11.04
C ILE A 234 -5.71 -1.06 12.39
N PHE A 235 -5.43 0.23 12.39
CA PHE A 235 -5.22 1.05 13.58
C PHE A 235 -6.09 2.31 13.55
N ASP A 236 -6.31 2.90 14.74
CA ASP A 236 -6.65 4.31 14.81
C ASP A 236 -5.38 5.18 14.63
N GLN A 237 -5.56 6.50 14.50
CA GLN A 237 -4.43 7.43 14.31
C GLN A 237 -3.55 7.60 15.55
N LYS A 238 -3.90 7.00 16.68
CA LYS A 238 -3.07 6.94 17.90
C LYS A 238 -2.22 5.68 17.98
N GLY A 239 -2.33 4.79 16.97
CA GLY A 239 -1.65 3.51 16.94
C GLY A 239 -2.33 2.40 17.74
N THR A 240 -3.61 2.60 18.14
CA THR A 240 -4.39 1.53 18.78
C THR A 240 -4.78 0.49 17.75
N PHE A 241 -4.39 -0.76 17.97
CA PHE A 241 -4.79 -1.88 17.11
C PHE A 241 -6.31 -2.09 17.17
N LEU A 242 -6.93 -2.21 16.01
CA LEU A 242 -8.38 -2.40 15.86
C LEU A 242 -8.72 -3.78 15.29
N GLU A 243 -8.06 -4.20 14.20
CA GLU A 243 -8.43 -5.39 13.45
C GLU A 243 -7.25 -5.93 12.63
N GLU A 244 -7.31 -7.19 12.22
CA GLU A 244 -6.35 -7.85 11.34
C GLU A 244 -7.06 -8.55 10.19
N TRP A 245 -6.53 -8.41 8.95
CA TRP A 245 -7.05 -9.04 7.74
C TRP A 245 -5.96 -9.83 7.01
N ARG A 246 -6.25 -11.09 6.66
CA ARG A 246 -5.34 -11.98 5.92
C ARG A 246 -5.83 -12.33 4.51
N GLN A 247 -7.08 -12.04 4.21
CA GLN A 247 -7.74 -12.40 2.95
C GLN A 247 -7.25 -11.63 1.73
N PHE A 248 -6.37 -10.66 1.90
CA PHE A 248 -5.79 -9.90 0.78
C PHE A 248 -4.43 -10.42 0.31
N GLY A 249 -3.88 -11.45 0.94
CA GLY A 249 -2.61 -12.05 0.58
C GLY A 249 -1.42 -11.36 1.23
N ARG A 250 -0.34 -11.21 0.47
CA ARG A 250 0.92 -10.59 0.88
C ARG A 250 0.96 -9.13 0.42
N PRO A 251 0.52 -8.16 1.24
CA PRO A 251 0.26 -6.79 0.81
C PRO A 251 1.55 -6.04 0.50
N SER A 252 1.77 -5.74 -0.78
CA SER A 252 2.89 -4.93 -1.27
C SER A 252 2.49 -3.48 -1.53
N GLY A 253 1.27 -3.23 -1.99
CA GLY A 253 0.67 -1.92 -2.18
C GLY A 253 -0.79 -1.91 -1.75
N ILE A 254 -1.26 -0.81 -1.17
CA ILE A 254 -2.65 -0.61 -0.78
C ILE A 254 -3.13 0.77 -1.24
N VAL A 255 -4.29 0.82 -1.90
CA VAL A 255 -5.04 2.05 -2.15
C VAL A 255 -6.45 1.88 -1.63
N ILE A 256 -6.98 2.90 -0.95
CA ILE A 256 -8.37 2.99 -0.55
C ILE A 256 -8.98 4.24 -1.20
N THR A 257 -10.00 4.03 -2.01
CA THR A 257 -10.71 5.12 -2.69
C THR A 257 -11.70 5.82 -1.76
N LYS A 258 -12.23 6.98 -2.17
CA LYS A 258 -13.15 7.80 -1.35
C LYS A 258 -14.44 7.09 -0.95
N ASP A 259 -14.86 6.07 -1.68
CA ASP A 259 -16.04 5.22 -1.38
C ASP A 259 -15.71 4.02 -0.49
N ASP A 260 -14.45 3.93 -0.01
CA ASP A 260 -13.89 2.84 0.78
C ASP A 260 -13.78 1.50 0.01
N THR A 261 -13.60 1.57 -1.30
CA THR A 261 -13.10 0.41 -2.05
C THR A 261 -11.60 0.28 -1.81
N ILE A 262 -11.17 -0.90 -1.37
CA ILE A 262 -9.75 -1.22 -1.13
C ILE A 262 -9.19 -2.05 -2.27
N TYR A 263 -8.00 -1.67 -2.75
CA TYR A 263 -7.20 -2.39 -3.74
C TYR A 263 -5.88 -2.77 -3.09
N VAL A 264 -5.57 -4.06 -3.10
CA VAL A 264 -4.35 -4.59 -2.48
C VAL A 264 -3.55 -5.36 -3.51
N ALA A 265 -2.39 -4.83 -3.84
CA ALA A 265 -1.41 -5.51 -4.67
C ALA A 265 -0.66 -6.57 -3.86
N ASP A 266 -0.69 -7.79 -4.34
CA ASP A 266 0.07 -8.93 -3.84
C ASP A 266 1.11 -9.31 -4.88
N SER A 267 2.33 -8.88 -4.68
CA SER A 267 3.41 -9.05 -5.67
C SER A 267 4.19 -10.35 -5.51
N GLU A 268 4.10 -11.03 -4.37
CA GLU A 268 5.05 -12.10 -4.02
C GLU A 268 4.41 -13.41 -3.53
N SER A 269 3.08 -13.54 -3.40
CA SER A 269 2.44 -14.83 -3.15
C SER A 269 2.70 -15.82 -4.30
N GLY A 270 2.41 -17.11 -4.08
CA GLY A 270 2.44 -18.12 -5.15
C GLY A 270 3.66 -19.01 -5.18
N GLY A 271 4.62 -18.84 -4.31
CA GLY A 271 5.61 -19.86 -4.17
C GLY A 271 7.07 -19.47 -4.38
N ARG A 272 7.53 -18.41 -3.79
CA ARG A 272 8.95 -18.43 -3.41
C ARG A 272 9.10 -19.27 -2.16
N ASP A 273 9.74 -20.41 -2.34
CA ASP A 273 10.20 -21.24 -1.23
C ASP A 273 11.39 -20.55 -0.52
N THR A 274 11.09 -19.55 0.29
CA THR A 274 12.12 -18.83 1.06
C THR A 274 11.82 -18.82 2.56
N GLY A 275 10.94 -19.70 3.04
CA GLY A 275 10.68 -19.91 4.47
C GLY A 275 9.29 -19.51 4.97
N ALA A 276 9.18 -19.03 6.21
CA ALA A 276 7.95 -18.89 6.99
C ALA A 276 6.88 -17.92 6.43
N HIS A 277 7.15 -17.25 5.32
CA HIS A 277 6.31 -16.19 4.75
C HIS A 277 5.54 -16.60 3.50
N GLU A 278 5.60 -17.90 3.14
CA GLU A 278 4.99 -18.39 1.93
C GLU A 278 3.48 -18.52 2.01
N LEU A 279 2.84 -18.23 0.87
CA LEU A 279 1.44 -18.54 0.62
C LEU A 279 1.33 -19.48 -0.59
N PRO A 280 1.70 -20.76 -0.46
CA PRO A 280 1.68 -21.69 -1.57
C PRO A 280 0.28 -21.83 -2.13
N GLY A 281 0.18 -21.76 -3.48
CA GLY A 281 -1.09 -21.87 -4.19
C GLY A 281 -1.95 -20.59 -4.17
N ILE A 282 -1.52 -19.53 -3.48
CA ILE A 282 -2.19 -18.21 -3.55
C ILE A 282 -1.62 -17.45 -4.75
N LYS A 283 -2.50 -17.04 -5.65
CA LYS A 283 -2.15 -16.29 -6.87
C LYS A 283 -1.78 -14.85 -6.54
N LYS A 284 -0.74 -14.34 -7.20
CA LYS A 284 -0.39 -12.91 -7.23
C LYS A 284 -1.37 -12.11 -8.06
N GLY A 285 -1.50 -10.83 -7.74
CA GLY A 285 -2.36 -9.89 -8.46
C GLY A 285 -2.92 -8.82 -7.54
N ILE A 286 -3.96 -8.12 -7.96
CA ILE A 286 -4.60 -7.05 -7.20
C ILE A 286 -5.97 -7.53 -6.72
N ARG A 287 -6.12 -7.71 -5.41
CA ARG A 287 -7.41 -8.04 -4.78
C ARG A 287 -8.19 -6.78 -4.47
N ILE A 288 -9.48 -6.78 -4.81
CA ILE A 288 -10.38 -5.64 -4.69
C ILE A 288 -11.48 -6.01 -3.71
N GLY A 289 -11.81 -5.07 -2.82
CA GLY A 289 -12.81 -5.34 -1.79
C GLY A 289 -13.32 -4.09 -1.10
N SER A 290 -13.87 -4.27 0.10
CA SER A 290 -14.41 -3.19 0.91
C SER A 290 -13.54 -2.92 2.13
N ALA A 291 -13.03 -1.70 2.27
CA ALA A 291 -12.33 -1.27 3.48
C ALA A 291 -13.27 -1.20 4.69
N LYS A 292 -14.59 -1.16 4.49
CA LYS A 292 -15.58 -1.16 5.60
C LYS A 292 -15.73 -2.52 6.26
N THR A 293 -15.65 -3.61 5.46
CA THR A 293 -16.03 -4.96 5.90
C THR A 293 -14.93 -6.00 5.74
N GLY A 294 -13.87 -5.71 4.98
CA GLY A 294 -12.84 -6.68 4.63
C GLY A 294 -13.26 -7.70 3.56
N ALA A 295 -14.48 -7.62 3.02
CA ALA A 295 -14.92 -8.53 1.97
C ALA A 295 -14.10 -8.32 0.69
N VAL A 296 -13.52 -9.40 0.13
CA VAL A 296 -12.85 -9.39 -1.17
C VAL A 296 -13.86 -9.81 -2.23
N THR A 297 -14.04 -8.98 -3.25
CA THR A 297 -15.14 -9.13 -4.24
C THR A 297 -14.67 -9.31 -5.68
N ALA A 298 -13.43 -8.93 -5.98
CA ALA A 298 -12.86 -9.09 -7.32
C ALA A 298 -11.34 -9.30 -7.24
N PHE A 299 -10.76 -9.81 -8.32
CA PHE A 299 -9.34 -10.11 -8.40
C PHE A 299 -8.81 -9.86 -9.81
N ILE A 300 -7.83 -8.98 -9.93
CA ILE A 300 -7.04 -8.81 -11.14
C ILE A 300 -5.85 -9.74 -11.04
N GLU A 301 -5.92 -10.86 -11.70
CA GLU A 301 -4.88 -11.89 -11.67
C GLU A 301 -3.63 -11.41 -12.42
N ASP A 302 -2.45 -11.63 -11.85
CA ASP A 302 -1.17 -11.39 -12.53
C ASP A 302 -1.01 -12.32 -13.74
N MET A 303 -0.27 -11.89 -14.75
CA MET A 303 -0.03 -12.70 -15.96
C MET A 303 0.73 -14.00 -15.69
N GLU A 304 1.47 -14.05 -14.56
CA GLU A 304 2.23 -15.20 -14.10
C GLU A 304 1.96 -15.44 -12.60
N PRO A 305 0.72 -15.78 -12.25
CA PRO A 305 0.21 -15.65 -10.89
C PRO A 305 0.87 -16.58 -9.87
N LEU A 306 1.44 -17.68 -10.33
CA LEU A 306 2.12 -18.67 -9.49
C LEU A 306 3.63 -18.76 -9.75
N ALA A 307 4.17 -17.96 -10.67
CA ALA A 307 5.59 -18.01 -10.99
C ALA A 307 6.45 -17.55 -9.79
N VAL A 308 7.45 -18.35 -9.45
CA VAL A 308 8.35 -18.10 -8.32
C VAL A 308 9.33 -16.95 -8.60
N GLU A 309 9.76 -16.85 -9.86
CA GLU A 309 10.86 -15.95 -10.28
C GLU A 309 10.38 -14.52 -10.55
N HIS A 310 9.10 -14.32 -10.80
CA HIS A 310 8.54 -13.04 -11.21
C HIS A 310 7.61 -12.47 -10.12
N ALA A 311 7.83 -11.22 -9.74
CA ALA A 311 6.90 -10.50 -8.88
C ALA A 311 5.73 -9.96 -9.71
N GLY A 312 4.54 -9.92 -9.11
CA GLY A 312 3.38 -9.18 -9.60
C GLY A 312 3.51 -7.67 -9.38
N ALA A 313 2.38 -6.95 -9.46
CA ALA A 313 2.33 -5.53 -9.12
C ALA A 313 2.71 -5.30 -7.65
N GLU A 314 3.67 -4.40 -7.41
CA GLU A 314 4.06 -3.91 -6.07
C GLU A 314 3.30 -2.62 -5.77
N GLY A 315 3.41 -1.61 -6.62
CA GLY A 315 2.60 -0.41 -6.53
C GLY A 315 1.22 -0.59 -7.14
N VAL A 316 0.22 0.08 -6.58
CA VAL A 316 -1.13 0.13 -7.12
C VAL A 316 -1.66 1.56 -7.05
N GLY A 317 -2.31 2.05 -8.11
CA GLY A 317 -2.98 3.34 -8.18
C GLY A 317 -4.36 3.21 -8.82
N VAL A 318 -5.29 4.09 -8.45
CA VAL A 318 -6.64 4.10 -9.03
C VAL A 318 -7.01 5.52 -9.43
N ASP A 319 -7.32 5.74 -10.71
CA ASP A 319 -7.71 7.07 -11.18
C ASP A 319 -9.20 7.38 -10.91
N ALA A 320 -9.57 8.63 -11.17
CA ALA A 320 -10.92 9.13 -10.87
C ALA A 320 -12.04 8.47 -11.70
N VAL A 321 -11.70 7.73 -12.78
CA VAL A 321 -12.68 7.01 -13.60
C VAL A 321 -12.65 5.52 -13.37
N GLY A 322 -11.85 5.05 -12.40
CA GLY A 322 -11.80 3.66 -11.96
C GLY A 322 -10.79 2.79 -12.71
N ASN A 323 -9.90 3.34 -13.53
CA ASN A 323 -8.79 2.55 -14.04
C ASN A 323 -7.83 2.23 -12.90
N VAL A 324 -7.39 0.98 -12.84
CA VAL A 324 -6.40 0.49 -11.88
C VAL A 324 -5.04 0.39 -12.58
N PHE A 325 -4.00 0.84 -11.92
CA PHE A 325 -2.64 0.74 -12.41
C PHE A 325 -1.83 -0.17 -11.51
N GLY A 326 -1.02 -1.03 -12.10
CA GLY A 326 -0.09 -1.91 -11.40
C GLY A 326 1.35 -1.63 -11.78
N GLY A 327 2.19 -1.30 -10.80
CA GLY A 327 3.63 -1.13 -10.99
C GLY A 327 4.38 -2.41 -10.71
N VAL A 328 5.03 -2.99 -11.71
CA VAL A 328 5.69 -4.30 -11.60
C VAL A 328 7.20 -4.13 -11.51
N VAL A 329 7.76 -4.49 -10.35
CA VAL A 329 9.18 -4.26 -10.04
C VAL A 329 10.08 -5.18 -10.85
N ARG A 330 9.90 -6.49 -10.80
CA ARG A 330 10.87 -7.42 -11.42
C ARG A 330 10.77 -7.49 -12.93
N ARG A 331 9.57 -7.38 -13.48
CA ARG A 331 9.35 -7.34 -14.93
C ARG A 331 9.54 -5.95 -15.51
N GLN A 332 9.79 -4.93 -14.68
CA GLN A 332 10.06 -3.55 -15.08
C GLN A 332 9.00 -3.02 -16.07
N MET A 333 7.75 -2.99 -15.62
CA MET A 333 6.63 -2.59 -16.46
C MET A 333 5.56 -1.87 -15.65
N LEU A 334 4.70 -1.17 -16.39
CA LEU A 334 3.47 -0.58 -15.90
C LEU A 334 2.29 -1.26 -16.59
N GLU A 335 1.33 -1.72 -15.82
CA GLU A 335 0.08 -2.27 -16.30
C GLU A 335 -1.06 -1.30 -16.02
N ARG A 336 -2.03 -1.23 -16.93
CA ARG A 336 -3.29 -0.51 -16.74
C ARG A 336 -4.44 -1.47 -16.96
N HIS A 337 -5.39 -1.47 -16.03
CA HIS A 337 -6.58 -2.30 -16.04
C HIS A 337 -7.80 -1.38 -16.20
N VAL A 338 -8.60 -1.61 -17.27
CA VAL A 338 -9.74 -0.78 -17.70
C VAL A 338 -11.02 -1.58 -17.78
#